data_dab7b9110bf981d24c564f3e7b2fcdfe
#
_entry.id   dab7b9110bf981d24c564f3e7b2fcdfe
#
_cell.length_a   1.000
_cell.length_b   1.000
_cell.length_c   1.000
_cell.angle_alpha   90.00
_cell.angle_beta   90.00
_cell.angle_gamma   90.00
#
_symmetry.space_group_name_H-M   'P 1'
#
loop_
_entity.id
_entity.type
_entity.pdbx_description
1 polymer ?
#
loop_
_entity_poly.entity_id
_entity_poly.type
_entity_poly.pdbx_seq_one_letter_code
_entity_poly.pdbx_strand_id
1 'polypeptide(L)'
;MSIKIGQASLGETGGRNQQPGNQTGRELNISNWYNGRWLGVLRYKSRKKAERAAQTCEAAIKNRNIGYDMDDRNTAYEAARAVGWDVSKITKPVETDCSALMMLCAVAAGCAAVEALYRRQ
;
A
#
# COMPACT_ATOMS: atom_id res chain seq x y z
N MET A 1 -23.00 -6.92 6.32
CA MET A 1 -21.58 -6.56 6.46
C MET A 1 -21.02 -6.22 5.08
N SER A 2 -20.49 -5.02 4.91
CA SER A 2 -19.90 -4.61 3.63
C SER A 2 -18.42 -4.98 3.58
N ILE A 3 -17.94 -5.37 2.38
CA ILE A 3 -16.53 -5.62 2.14
C ILE A 3 -15.87 -4.28 1.90
N LYS A 4 -14.75 -4.05 2.55
CA LYS A 4 -13.93 -2.83 2.38
C LYS A 4 -12.68 -3.13 1.57
N ILE A 5 -12.24 -2.14 0.82
CA ILE A 5 -11.00 -2.20 0.04
C ILE A 5 -10.09 -1.08 0.52
N GLY A 6 -8.86 -1.43 0.93
CA GLY A 6 -7.80 -0.46 1.13
C GLY A 6 -6.99 -0.34 -0.16
N GLN A 7 -6.71 0.87 -0.59
CA GLN A 7 -6.05 1.11 -1.88
C GLN A 7 -5.25 2.41 -1.91
N ALA A 8 -4.24 2.45 -2.79
CA ALA A 8 -3.56 3.66 -3.22
C ALA A 8 -4.10 3.99 -4.62
N SER A 9 -4.79 5.09 -4.78
CA SER A 9 -5.62 5.31 -5.96
C SER A 9 -5.18 6.45 -6.86
N LEU A 10 -4.76 7.60 -6.31
CA LEU A 10 -4.36 8.75 -7.10
C LEU A 10 -3.57 9.75 -6.25
N GLY A 11 -2.74 10.56 -6.90
CA GLY A 11 -2.01 11.63 -6.24
C GLY A 11 -2.87 12.84 -5.89
N GLU A 12 -2.26 13.83 -5.28
CA GLU A 12 -2.98 15.03 -4.81
C GLU A 12 -3.64 15.83 -5.93
N THR A 13 -3.09 15.79 -7.14
CA THR A 13 -3.66 16.48 -8.30
C THR A 13 -4.24 15.55 -9.35
N GLY A 14 -4.17 14.22 -9.11
CA GLY A 14 -4.53 13.22 -10.10
C GLY A 14 -3.48 12.99 -11.19
N GLY A 15 -2.35 13.72 -11.15
CA GLY A 15 -1.25 13.59 -12.11
C GLY A 15 -0.17 12.60 -11.66
N ARG A 16 0.91 12.53 -12.43
CA ARG A 16 2.03 11.62 -12.15
C ARG A 16 3.12 12.25 -11.28
N ASN A 17 3.36 13.54 -11.42
CA ASN A 17 4.39 14.28 -10.69
C ASN A 17 3.77 14.81 -9.40
N GLN A 18 3.85 14.01 -8.36
CA GLN A 18 3.18 14.29 -7.09
C GLN A 18 4.21 14.63 -6.00
N GLN A 19 3.76 15.35 -5.01
CA GLN A 19 4.61 15.67 -3.85
C GLN A 19 4.67 14.46 -2.91
N PRO A 20 5.81 14.22 -2.25
CA PRO A 20 5.92 13.13 -1.28
C PRO A 20 4.93 13.28 -0.13
N GLY A 21 4.35 12.16 0.30
CA GLY A 21 3.35 12.13 1.36
C GLY A 21 1.93 12.27 0.84
N ASN A 22 0.98 12.17 1.74
CA ASN A 22 -0.45 12.22 1.43
C ASN A 22 -1.02 13.59 1.79
N GLN A 23 -1.02 14.52 0.85
CA GLN A 23 -1.45 15.90 1.06
C GLN A 23 -2.94 16.03 1.25
N THR A 24 -3.72 15.23 0.53
CA THR A 24 -5.19 15.33 0.54
C THR A 24 -5.86 14.46 1.61
N GLY A 25 -5.13 13.50 2.16
CA GLY A 25 -5.70 12.45 3.03
C GLY A 25 -6.52 11.42 2.27
N ARG A 26 -6.52 11.46 0.93
CA ARG A 26 -7.31 10.58 0.06
C ARG A 26 -6.49 9.79 -0.94
N GLU A 27 -5.19 10.00 -0.99
CA GLU A 27 -4.29 9.33 -1.93
C GLU A 27 -4.24 7.83 -1.63
N LEU A 28 -4.20 7.47 -0.35
CA LEU A 28 -4.50 6.13 0.14
C LEU A 28 -5.85 6.20 0.86
N ASN A 29 -6.75 5.26 0.57
CA ASN A 29 -8.11 5.34 1.13
C ASN A 29 -8.72 3.96 1.33
N ILE A 30 -9.78 3.93 2.15
CA ILE A 30 -10.64 2.76 2.31
C ILE A 30 -11.98 3.08 1.66
N SER A 31 -12.41 2.22 0.75
CA SER A 31 -13.70 2.33 0.08
C SER A 31 -14.53 1.06 0.28
N ASN A 32 -15.82 1.12 -0.06
CA ASN A 32 -16.63 -0.08 -0.18
C ASN A 32 -16.23 -0.84 -1.45
N TRP A 33 -16.49 -2.14 -1.45
CA TRP A 33 -16.32 -2.94 -2.67
C TRP A 33 -17.11 -2.31 -3.81
N TYR A 34 -16.51 -2.26 -5.00
CA TYR A 34 -17.13 -1.76 -6.21
C TYR A 34 -16.80 -2.67 -7.39
N ASN A 35 -17.63 -2.59 -8.45
CA ASN A 35 -17.40 -3.37 -9.67
C ASN A 35 -16.39 -2.63 -10.57
N GLY A 36 -15.11 -2.99 -10.45
CA GLY A 36 -14.00 -2.39 -11.19
C GLY A 36 -13.58 -3.16 -12.43
N ARG A 37 -14.46 -3.98 -13.00
CA ARG A 37 -14.13 -4.88 -14.13
C ARG A 37 -12.98 -5.82 -13.80
N TRP A 38 -13.00 -6.37 -12.58
CA TRP A 38 -11.94 -7.24 -12.09
C TRP A 38 -11.83 -8.51 -12.94
N LEU A 39 -10.61 -8.91 -13.28
CA LEU A 39 -10.33 -10.17 -13.96
C LEU A 39 -10.34 -11.35 -12.99
N GLY A 40 -10.14 -11.08 -11.72
CA GLY A 40 -10.14 -12.09 -10.69
C GLY A 40 -9.86 -11.49 -9.33
N VAL A 41 -9.99 -12.33 -8.30
CA VAL A 41 -9.68 -11.95 -6.92
C VAL A 41 -8.70 -12.98 -6.37
N LEU A 42 -7.57 -12.51 -5.86
CA LEU A 42 -6.60 -13.35 -5.18
C LEU A 42 -6.75 -13.19 -3.66
N ARG A 43 -6.69 -14.29 -2.96
CA ARG A 43 -6.81 -14.30 -1.51
C ARG A 43 -5.62 -15.01 -0.89
N TYR A 44 -5.20 -14.57 0.29
CA TYR A 44 -4.19 -15.29 1.06
C TYR A 44 -4.77 -16.62 1.53
N LYS A 45 -4.00 -17.70 1.42
CA LYS A 45 -4.40 -18.99 1.98
C LYS A 45 -4.41 -18.97 3.51
N SER A 46 -3.45 -18.26 4.10
CA SER A 46 -3.34 -18.11 5.54
C SER A 46 -4.18 -16.94 6.03
N ARG A 47 -5.16 -17.20 6.89
CA ARG A 47 -5.96 -16.16 7.51
C ARG A 47 -5.10 -15.17 8.31
N LYS A 48 -4.08 -15.67 9.00
CA LYS A 48 -3.17 -14.84 9.78
C LYS A 48 -2.40 -13.86 8.89
N LYS A 49 -1.94 -14.32 7.71
CA LYS A 49 -1.27 -13.45 6.75
C LYS A 49 -2.24 -12.44 6.14
N ALA A 50 -3.46 -12.86 5.83
CA ALA A 50 -4.50 -11.95 5.34
C ALA A 50 -4.77 -10.82 6.34
N GLU A 51 -4.90 -11.16 7.62
CA GLU A 51 -5.12 -10.17 8.68
C GLU A 51 -3.95 -9.20 8.82
N ARG A 52 -2.71 -9.70 8.78
CA ARG A 52 -1.52 -8.85 8.83
C ARG A 52 -1.43 -7.91 7.63
N ALA A 53 -1.70 -8.41 6.43
CA ALA A 53 -1.70 -7.59 5.23
C ALA A 53 -2.75 -6.47 5.32
N ALA A 54 -3.95 -6.79 5.79
CA ALA A 54 -5.02 -5.82 5.97
C ALA A 54 -4.65 -4.76 7.03
N GLN A 55 -4.08 -5.18 8.15
CA GLN A 55 -3.64 -4.27 9.22
C GLN A 55 -2.54 -3.32 8.72
N THR A 56 -1.59 -3.84 7.94
CA THR A 56 -0.53 -3.02 7.35
C THR A 56 -1.12 -1.99 6.38
N CYS A 57 -2.07 -2.41 5.54
CA CYS A 57 -2.75 -1.51 4.62
C CYS A 57 -3.50 -0.39 5.38
N GLU A 58 -4.24 -0.73 6.42
CA GLU A 58 -4.94 0.25 7.25
C GLU A 58 -3.97 1.23 7.91
N ALA A 59 -2.85 0.74 8.44
CA ALA A 59 -1.84 1.59 9.05
C ALA A 59 -1.21 2.54 8.02
N ALA A 60 -0.95 2.06 6.80
CA ALA A 60 -0.43 2.89 5.72
C ALA A 60 -1.42 4.01 5.35
N ILE A 61 -2.71 3.68 5.26
CA ILE A 61 -3.76 4.65 4.94
C ILE A 61 -3.84 5.75 6.01
N LYS A 62 -3.69 5.39 7.28
CA LYS A 62 -3.72 6.34 8.39
C LYS A 62 -2.48 7.22 8.49
N ASN A 63 -1.36 6.81 7.91
CA ASN A 63 -0.11 7.55 7.99
C ASN A 63 0.01 8.52 6.81
N ARG A 64 -0.18 9.82 7.08
CA ARG A 64 -0.16 10.86 6.04
C ARG A 64 1.23 11.12 5.45
N ASN A 65 2.27 10.47 5.96
CA ASN A 65 3.57 10.48 5.31
C ASN A 65 3.61 9.56 4.08
N ILE A 66 2.65 8.67 3.91
CA ILE A 66 2.60 7.73 2.78
C ILE A 66 1.57 8.23 1.77
N GLY A 67 2.04 8.68 0.61
CA GLY A 67 1.19 9.18 -0.46
C GLY A 67 1.28 8.34 -1.73
N TYR A 68 0.67 8.83 -2.80
CA TYR A 68 0.61 8.15 -4.08
C TYR A 68 1.48 8.84 -5.11
N ASP A 69 2.42 8.09 -5.71
CA ASP A 69 3.20 8.53 -6.87
C ASP A 69 3.74 7.31 -7.60
N MET A 70 3.38 7.16 -8.89
CA MET A 70 3.85 6.05 -9.69
C MET A 70 5.34 6.12 -10.01
N ASP A 71 5.92 7.32 -10.08
CA ASP A 71 7.32 7.49 -10.46
C ASP A 71 8.28 7.17 -9.29
N ASP A 72 7.84 7.41 -8.04
CA ASP A 72 8.61 7.13 -6.82
C ASP A 72 7.99 6.04 -5.94
N ARG A 73 7.22 5.15 -6.53
CA ARG A 73 6.36 4.17 -5.84
C ARG A 73 7.05 3.24 -4.84
N ASN A 74 8.36 3.10 -4.91
CA ASN A 74 9.11 2.18 -4.06
C ASN A 74 9.66 2.84 -2.79
N THR A 75 9.53 4.14 -2.62
CA THR A 75 10.09 4.83 -1.45
C THR A 75 9.40 4.42 -0.15
N ALA A 76 8.09 4.20 -0.18
CA ALA A 76 7.36 3.68 0.98
C ALA A 76 7.81 2.25 1.35
N TYR A 77 8.05 1.39 0.35
CA TYR A 77 8.54 0.04 0.56
C TYR A 77 9.90 0.05 1.27
N GLU A 78 10.83 0.86 0.82
CA GLU A 78 12.15 0.97 1.43
C GLU A 78 12.08 1.54 2.85
N ALA A 79 11.23 2.54 3.08
CA ALA A 79 11.01 3.09 4.42
C ALA A 79 10.39 2.05 5.36
N ALA A 80 9.45 1.26 4.88
CA ALA A 80 8.83 0.18 5.66
C ALA A 80 9.85 -0.87 6.06
N ARG A 81 10.71 -1.27 5.12
CA ARG A 81 11.80 -2.20 5.41
C ARG A 81 12.68 -1.69 6.54
N ALA A 82 13.05 -0.42 6.50
CA ALA A 82 13.93 0.21 7.50
C ALA A 82 13.32 0.23 8.91
N VAL A 83 12.01 0.18 9.05
CA VAL A 83 11.29 0.20 10.34
C VAL A 83 10.69 -1.17 10.71
N GLY A 84 11.19 -2.25 10.09
CA GLY A 84 10.73 -3.61 10.40
C GLY A 84 9.30 -3.90 9.98
N TRP A 85 8.83 -3.25 8.90
CA TRP A 85 7.50 -3.39 8.29
C TRP A 85 6.35 -2.80 9.12
N ASP A 86 6.65 -2.09 10.19
CA ASP A 86 5.65 -1.32 10.93
C ASP A 86 5.52 0.08 10.30
N VAL A 87 4.64 0.19 9.32
CA VAL A 87 4.48 1.43 8.53
C VAL A 87 3.98 2.61 9.36
N SER A 88 3.44 2.37 10.56
CA SER A 88 3.06 3.46 11.48
C SER A 88 4.28 4.24 11.99
N LYS A 89 5.48 3.66 11.88
CA LYS A 89 6.74 4.29 12.32
C LYS A 89 7.40 5.13 11.24
N ILE A 90 6.85 5.19 10.03
CA ILE A 90 7.39 6.03 8.96
C ILE A 90 7.08 7.49 9.29
N THR A 91 8.13 8.30 9.42
CA THR A 91 8.04 9.71 9.83
C THR A 91 8.44 10.69 8.73
N LYS A 92 8.93 10.19 7.59
CA LYS A 92 9.30 11.02 6.45
C LYS A 92 8.32 10.81 5.31
N PRO A 93 8.04 11.85 4.52
CA PRO A 93 7.18 11.71 3.34
C PRO A 93 7.74 10.70 2.34
N VAL A 94 6.95 9.71 1.97
CA VAL A 94 7.29 8.65 1.02
C VAL A 94 6.10 8.35 0.13
N GLU A 95 6.33 7.55 -0.92
CA GLU A 95 5.36 7.31 -1.96
C GLU A 95 5.17 5.82 -2.25
N THR A 96 3.97 5.48 -2.68
CA THR A 96 3.63 4.14 -3.18
C THR A 96 2.63 4.27 -4.34
N ASP A 97 2.33 3.18 -5.01
CA ASP A 97 1.20 3.08 -5.92
C ASP A 97 0.37 1.85 -5.57
N CYS A 98 -0.65 1.54 -6.37
CA CYS A 98 -1.55 0.43 -6.06
C CYS A 98 -0.82 -0.92 -5.94
N SER A 99 0.05 -1.23 -6.88
CA SER A 99 0.79 -2.51 -6.87
C SER A 99 1.88 -2.53 -5.81
N ALA A 100 2.61 -1.44 -5.62
CA ALA A 100 3.67 -1.34 -4.61
C ALA A 100 3.10 -1.44 -3.19
N LEU A 101 1.92 -0.85 -2.93
CA LEU A 101 1.25 -0.99 -1.64
C LEU A 101 0.87 -2.45 -1.37
N MET A 102 0.32 -3.14 -2.36
CA MET A 102 -0.02 -4.56 -2.20
C MET A 102 1.21 -5.41 -1.93
N MET A 103 2.32 -5.14 -2.61
CA MET A 103 3.59 -5.82 -2.38
C MET A 103 4.10 -5.56 -0.95
N LEU A 104 4.08 -4.31 -0.51
CA LEU A 104 4.49 -3.93 0.84
C LEU A 104 3.67 -4.70 1.89
N CYS A 105 2.36 -4.73 1.74
CA CYS A 105 1.46 -5.44 2.65
C CYS A 105 1.74 -6.96 2.67
N ALA A 106 2.00 -7.55 1.50
CA ALA A 106 2.31 -8.98 1.39
C ALA A 106 3.63 -9.33 2.08
N VAL A 107 4.67 -8.53 1.89
CA VAL A 107 5.96 -8.76 2.54
C VAL A 107 5.85 -8.56 4.05
N ALA A 108 5.15 -7.52 4.50
CA ALA A 108 4.88 -7.28 5.92
C ALA A 108 4.13 -8.46 6.56
N ALA A 109 3.29 -9.15 5.79
CA ALA A 109 2.57 -10.34 6.23
C ALA A 109 3.41 -11.62 6.23
N GLY A 110 4.66 -11.57 5.74
CA GLY A 110 5.57 -12.71 5.73
C GLY A 110 5.62 -13.48 4.41
N CYS A 111 5.21 -12.85 3.29
CA CYS A 111 5.26 -13.47 1.97
C CYS A 111 6.61 -13.21 1.29
N ALA A 112 7.64 -13.95 1.66
CA ALA A 112 9.02 -13.76 1.18
C ALA A 112 9.18 -13.88 -0.34
N ALA A 113 8.37 -14.71 -1.00
CA ALA A 113 8.40 -14.87 -2.45
C ALA A 113 8.08 -13.57 -3.20
N VAL A 114 7.23 -12.73 -2.61
CA VAL A 114 6.87 -11.43 -3.20
C VAL A 114 8.05 -10.47 -3.14
N GLU A 115 8.85 -10.51 -2.09
CA GLU A 115 10.07 -9.69 -1.99
C GLU A 115 11.08 -10.04 -3.10
N ALA A 116 11.19 -11.32 -3.47
CA ALA A 116 12.05 -11.73 -4.56
C ALA A 116 11.61 -11.12 -5.90
N LEU A 117 10.30 -10.96 -6.14
CA LEU A 117 9.78 -10.29 -7.32
C LEU A 117 10.11 -8.80 -7.31
N TYR A 118 10.03 -8.15 -6.16
CA TYR A 118 10.40 -6.74 -6.03
C TYR A 118 11.84 -6.49 -6.46
N ARG A 119 12.77 -7.34 -6.03
CA ARG A 119 14.19 -7.18 -6.35
C ARG A 119 14.51 -7.34 -7.84
N ARG A 120 13.60 -7.89 -8.63
CA ARG A 120 13.76 -8.05 -10.08
C ARG A 120 13.25 -6.85 -10.88
N GLN A 121 12.59 -5.93 -10.23
CA GLN A 121 12.11 -4.70 -10.85
C GLN A 121 13.24 -3.67 -10.86
#